data_b07f5b1929e3a88c73ade604e61671ac
#
_entry.id   b07f5b1929e3a88c73ade604e61671ac
#
_cell.length_a   1.000
_cell.length_b   1.000
_cell.length_c   1.000
_cell.angle_alpha   90.00
_cell.angle_beta   90.00
_cell.angle_gamma   90.00
#
_symmetry.space_group_name_H-M   'P 1'
#
loop_
_entity.id
_entity.type
_entity.pdbx_description
1 polymer ?
#
loop_
_entity_poly.entity_id
_entity_poly.type
_entity_poly.pdbx_seq_one_letter_code
_entity_poly.pdbx_strand_id
1 'polypeptide(L)'
;MTVYTNTPIELIEGVYTTLEERLTAGREYLGRPLTYAEKILINHLDTNEQELERGTSYVDLRPDRVAMQDATAQMAWLQFMTAGLKEVAVPTTTHADHLIQAKVEGKHDLM
;
A
#
# COMPACT_ATOMS: atom_id res chain seq x y z
N MET A 1 -17.40 1.87 12.77
CA MET A 1 -16.22 1.52 11.92
C MET A 1 -16.51 0.18 11.28
N THR A 2 -16.54 0.11 9.98
CA THR A 2 -16.77 -1.16 9.26
C THR A 2 -15.42 -1.85 9.10
N VAL A 3 -15.28 -3.05 9.64
CA VAL A 3 -14.10 -3.88 9.45
C VAL A 3 -14.35 -4.82 8.28
N TYR A 4 -13.60 -4.64 7.22
CA TYR A 4 -13.63 -5.56 6.08
C TYR A 4 -12.70 -6.73 6.34
N THR A 5 -13.21 -7.93 6.22
CA THR A 5 -12.41 -9.16 6.39
C THR A 5 -11.60 -9.52 5.16
N ASN A 6 -11.98 -8.99 4.00
CA ASN A 6 -11.34 -9.26 2.71
C ASN A 6 -11.03 -7.95 1.98
N THR A 7 -9.95 -7.96 1.20
CA THR A 7 -9.65 -6.87 0.27
C THR A 7 -10.73 -6.81 -0.82
N PRO A 8 -11.31 -5.64 -1.12
CA PRO A 8 -12.29 -5.50 -2.19
C PRO A 8 -11.71 -5.92 -3.55
N ILE A 9 -12.42 -6.76 -4.28
CA ILE A 9 -11.97 -7.25 -5.60
C ILE A 9 -11.83 -6.10 -6.59
N GLU A 10 -12.75 -5.15 -6.56
CA GLU A 10 -12.76 -3.96 -7.42
C GLU A 10 -11.49 -3.12 -7.28
N LEU A 11 -10.92 -3.07 -6.08
CA LEU A 11 -9.63 -2.40 -5.85
C LEU A 11 -8.50 -3.14 -6.57
N ILE A 12 -8.49 -4.46 -6.48
CA ILE A 12 -7.48 -5.30 -7.14
C ILE A 12 -7.60 -5.18 -8.67
N GLU A 13 -8.80 -5.31 -9.19
CA GLU A 13 -9.09 -5.16 -10.62
C GLU A 13 -8.67 -3.78 -11.13
N GLY A 14 -8.95 -2.72 -10.37
CA GLY A 14 -8.54 -1.35 -10.70
C GLY A 14 -7.02 -1.20 -10.86
N VAL A 15 -6.23 -1.82 -9.98
CA VAL A 15 -4.76 -1.82 -10.07
C VAL A 15 -4.26 -2.52 -11.34
N TYR A 16 -4.86 -3.65 -11.71
CA TYR A 16 -4.46 -4.41 -12.91
C TYR A 16 -4.96 -3.78 -14.20
N THR A 17 -6.11 -3.12 -14.20
CA THR A 17 -6.68 -2.50 -15.40
C THR A 17 -5.78 -1.41 -15.98
N THR A 18 -5.12 -0.64 -15.13
CA THR A 18 -4.23 0.46 -15.57
C THR A 18 -2.78 0.05 -15.76
N LEU A 19 -2.43 -1.18 -15.39
CA LEU A 19 -1.04 -1.66 -15.32
C LEU A 19 -0.33 -1.56 -16.68
N GLU A 20 -0.92 -2.10 -17.74
CA GLU A 20 -0.28 -2.17 -19.05
C GLU A 20 -0.03 -0.79 -19.65
N GLU A 21 -1.01 0.09 -19.58
CA GLU A 21 -0.91 1.47 -20.05
C GLU A 21 0.18 2.24 -19.30
N ARG A 22 0.18 2.19 -17.98
CA ARG A 22 1.16 2.87 -17.14
C ARG A 22 2.60 2.36 -17.35
N LEU A 23 2.76 1.05 -17.50
CA LEU A 23 4.08 0.47 -17.77
C LEU A 23 4.59 0.80 -19.19
N THR A 24 3.69 0.93 -20.15
CA THR A 24 4.05 1.36 -21.50
C THR A 24 4.54 2.80 -21.48
N ALA A 25 3.79 3.71 -20.86
CA ALA A 25 4.20 5.10 -20.68
C ALA A 25 5.53 5.21 -19.93
N GLY A 26 5.73 4.42 -18.88
CA GLY A 26 7.00 4.40 -18.13
C GLY A 26 8.20 3.93 -18.97
N ARG A 27 8.02 2.93 -19.83
CA ARG A 27 9.08 2.49 -20.76
C ARG A 27 9.43 3.56 -21.79
N GLU A 28 8.42 4.23 -22.32
CA GLU A 28 8.59 5.32 -23.27
C GLU A 28 9.32 6.50 -22.63
N TYR A 29 8.92 6.90 -21.43
CA TYR A 29 9.55 7.98 -20.67
C TYR A 29 11.02 7.71 -20.38
N LEU A 30 11.36 6.51 -19.88
CA LEU A 30 12.73 6.13 -19.52
C LEU A 30 13.56 5.66 -20.71
N GLY A 31 12.95 5.39 -21.87
CA GLY A 31 13.64 4.90 -23.07
C GLY A 31 14.30 3.53 -22.93
N ARG A 32 13.85 2.71 -21.98
CA ARG A 32 14.42 1.39 -21.68
C ARG A 32 13.41 0.45 -21.00
N PRO A 33 13.73 -0.86 -20.94
CA PRO A 33 12.98 -1.80 -20.12
C PRO A 33 12.99 -1.41 -18.64
N LEU A 34 11.91 -1.75 -17.94
CA LEU A 34 11.73 -1.48 -16.52
C LEU A 34 12.16 -2.67 -15.66
N THR A 35 12.77 -2.40 -14.51
CA THR A 35 12.96 -3.40 -13.46
C THR A 35 11.63 -3.74 -12.80
N TYR A 36 11.59 -4.84 -12.04
CA TYR A 36 10.39 -5.23 -11.30
C TYR A 36 9.93 -4.14 -10.31
N ALA A 37 10.87 -3.58 -9.55
CA ALA A 37 10.58 -2.49 -8.62
C ALA A 37 10.04 -1.25 -9.32
N GLU A 38 10.63 -0.86 -10.45
CA GLU A 38 10.16 0.28 -11.25
C GLU A 38 8.74 0.05 -11.79
N LYS A 39 8.39 -1.17 -12.17
CA LYS A 39 7.03 -1.51 -12.59
C LYS A 39 6.00 -1.27 -11.49
N ILE A 40 6.33 -1.67 -10.25
CA ILE A 40 5.46 -1.45 -9.09
C ILE A 40 5.32 0.05 -8.83
N LEU A 41 6.42 0.79 -8.77
CA LEU A 41 6.39 2.23 -8.51
C LEU A 41 5.62 3.00 -9.58
N ILE A 42 5.88 2.74 -10.85
CA ILE A 42 5.21 3.42 -11.98
C ILE A 42 3.72 3.15 -11.98
N ASN A 43 3.30 1.92 -11.64
CA ASN A 43 1.86 1.62 -11.54
C ASN A 43 1.16 2.37 -10.41
N HIS A 44 1.90 2.82 -9.40
CA HIS A 44 1.34 3.52 -8.24
C HIS A 44 1.66 5.03 -8.22
N LEU A 45 2.23 5.59 -9.28
CA LEU A 45 2.42 7.04 -9.37
C LEU A 45 1.07 7.76 -9.28
N ASP A 46 1.04 8.85 -8.51
CA ASP A 46 -0.16 9.68 -8.42
C ASP A 46 -0.51 10.32 -9.77
N THR A 47 0.51 10.85 -10.45
CA THR A 47 0.42 11.38 -11.83
C THR A 47 1.56 10.85 -12.67
N ASN A 48 1.37 10.76 -13.98
CA ASN A 48 2.41 10.36 -14.93
C ASN A 48 3.38 11.49 -15.30
N GLU A 49 3.14 12.71 -14.79
CA GLU A 49 3.92 13.92 -15.11
C GLU A 49 5.07 14.17 -14.14
N GLN A 50 5.42 13.18 -13.32
CA GLN A 50 6.50 13.30 -12.34
C GLN A 50 7.86 12.99 -12.99
N GLU A 51 8.88 13.74 -12.60
CA GLU A 51 10.24 13.44 -13.00
C GLU A 51 10.75 12.18 -12.33
N LEU A 52 11.36 11.28 -13.12
CA LEU A 52 11.80 9.96 -12.66
C LEU A 52 13.32 9.78 -12.88
N GLU A 53 14.12 10.47 -12.08
CA GLU A 53 15.56 10.26 -12.03
C GLU A 53 15.92 9.38 -10.84
N ARG A 54 16.50 8.22 -11.13
CA ARG A 54 16.84 7.23 -10.11
C ARG A 54 17.84 7.76 -9.09
N GLY A 55 17.49 7.67 -7.81
CA GLY A 55 18.33 8.11 -6.69
C GLY A 55 18.23 9.61 -6.38
N THR A 56 17.49 10.37 -7.17
CA THR A 56 17.40 11.84 -7.05
C THR A 56 15.95 12.30 -6.88
N SER A 57 15.04 11.82 -7.73
CA SER A 57 13.65 12.31 -7.75
C SER A 57 12.84 11.85 -6.55
N TYR A 58 12.01 12.74 -6.06
CA TYR A 58 10.92 12.44 -5.13
C TYR A 58 9.63 12.31 -5.93
N VAL A 59 8.83 11.31 -5.62
CA VAL A 59 7.59 11.04 -6.32
C VAL A 59 6.43 10.85 -5.35
N ASP A 60 5.25 11.27 -5.78
CA ASP A 60 4.01 11.02 -5.08
C ASP A 60 3.39 9.71 -5.55
N LEU A 61 3.03 8.86 -4.60
CA LEU A 61 2.48 7.54 -4.86
C LEU A 61 1.07 7.41 -4.27
N ARG A 62 0.19 6.71 -4.98
CA ARG A 62 -1.10 6.25 -4.46
C ARG A 62 -0.98 4.78 -4.06
N PRO A 63 -0.92 4.48 -2.77
CA PRO A 63 -0.93 3.09 -2.32
C PRO A 63 -2.32 2.48 -2.54
N ASP A 64 -2.37 1.19 -2.78
CA ASP A 64 -3.59 0.38 -2.84
C ASP A 64 -3.83 -0.38 -1.52
N ARG A 65 -2.85 -0.45 -0.67
CA ARG A 65 -2.90 -1.07 0.65
C ARG A 65 -1.83 -0.49 1.57
N VAL A 66 -2.18 -0.37 2.86
CA VAL A 66 -1.23 -0.01 3.92
C VAL A 66 -1.14 -1.14 4.94
N ALA A 67 0.08 -1.60 5.20
CA ALA A 67 0.37 -2.54 6.27
C ALA A 67 1.36 -1.89 7.24
N MET A 68 1.04 -1.89 8.52
CA MET A 68 1.82 -1.23 9.56
C MET A 68 2.27 -2.25 10.60
N GLN A 69 3.44 -2.00 11.18
CA GLN A 69 3.85 -2.68 12.42
C GLN A 69 3.15 -2.04 13.63
N ASP A 70 3.03 -2.79 14.70
CA ASP A 70 2.39 -2.34 15.95
C ASP A 70 3.06 -1.10 16.54
N ALA A 71 4.38 -1.02 16.53
CA ALA A 71 5.12 0.11 17.08
C ALA A 71 4.84 1.45 16.39
N THR A 72 4.72 1.43 15.07
CA THR A 72 4.44 2.64 14.26
C THR A 72 2.95 2.88 14.06
N ALA A 73 2.14 1.84 14.10
CA ALA A 73 0.70 1.90 13.89
C ALA A 73 0.00 2.76 14.93
N GLN A 74 0.45 2.75 16.17
CA GLN A 74 -0.14 3.56 17.25
C GLN A 74 -0.13 5.04 16.92
N MET A 75 0.98 5.57 16.41
CA MET A 75 1.08 6.98 16.02
C MET A 75 0.22 7.29 14.79
N ALA A 76 0.25 6.40 13.79
CA ALA A 76 -0.54 6.58 12.57
C ALA A 76 -2.04 6.56 12.88
N TRP A 77 -2.53 5.66 13.71
CA TRP A 77 -3.92 5.61 14.15
C TRP A 77 -4.32 6.84 14.97
N LEU A 78 -3.44 7.31 15.86
CA LEU A 78 -3.69 8.51 16.63
C LEU A 78 -3.82 9.74 15.72
N GLN A 79 -2.93 9.89 14.74
CA GLN A 79 -3.00 10.96 13.76
C GLN A 79 -4.27 10.90 12.92
N PHE A 80 -4.66 9.71 12.47
CA PHE A 80 -5.89 9.49 11.73
C PHE A 80 -7.13 9.91 12.54
N MET A 81 -7.21 9.49 13.79
CA MET A 81 -8.31 9.87 14.68
C MET A 81 -8.33 11.39 14.96
N THR A 82 -7.16 11.98 15.18
CA THR A 82 -7.03 13.42 15.44
C THR A 82 -7.41 14.24 14.21
N ALA A 83 -7.15 13.74 13.01
CA ALA A 83 -7.58 14.37 11.75
C ALA A 83 -9.11 14.35 11.56
N GLY A 84 -9.84 13.57 12.35
CA GLY A 84 -11.31 13.49 12.29
C GLY A 84 -11.85 12.79 11.06
N LEU A 85 -11.04 12.00 10.38
CA LEU A 85 -11.46 11.21 9.22
C LEU A 85 -12.31 10.02 9.66
N LYS A 86 -13.36 9.74 8.89
CA LYS A 86 -14.29 8.63 9.20
C LYS A 86 -13.82 7.29 8.67
N GLU A 87 -13.12 7.31 7.55
CA GLU A 87 -12.68 6.11 6.83
C GLU A 87 -11.28 6.30 6.29
N VAL A 88 -10.54 5.21 6.18
CA VAL A 88 -9.24 5.15 5.52
C VAL A 88 -9.43 5.13 4.00
N ALA A 89 -8.47 5.70 3.26
CA ALA A 89 -8.54 5.75 1.80
C ALA A 89 -8.38 4.37 1.14
N VAL A 90 -7.63 3.47 1.78
CA VAL A 90 -7.34 2.11 1.29
C VAL A 90 -7.36 1.11 2.44
N PRO A 91 -7.52 -0.19 2.18
CA PRO A 91 -7.45 -1.22 3.22
C PRO A 91 -6.16 -1.10 4.03
N THR A 92 -6.29 -1.03 5.33
CA THR A 92 -5.19 -0.78 6.26
C THR A 92 -5.19 -1.83 7.35
N THR A 93 -4.03 -2.44 7.61
CA THR A 93 -3.87 -3.47 8.64
C THR A 93 -2.68 -3.19 9.54
N THR A 94 -2.80 -3.62 10.79
CA THR A 94 -1.72 -3.58 11.77
C THR A 94 -1.24 -5.00 12.07
N HIS A 95 0.05 -5.18 12.06
CA HIS A 95 0.69 -6.48 12.30
C HIS A 95 1.65 -6.37 13.48
N ALA A 96 1.43 -7.20 14.50
CA ALA A 96 2.38 -7.40 15.57
C ALA A 96 3.38 -8.49 15.13
N ASP A 97 4.64 -8.13 15.01
CA ASP A 97 5.70 -9.01 14.54
C ASP A 97 6.48 -9.68 15.68
N HIS A 98 6.00 -9.54 16.91
CA HIS A 98 6.63 -10.14 18.09
C HIS A 98 6.35 -11.62 18.17
N LEU A 99 7.33 -12.37 18.65
CA LEU A 99 7.15 -13.78 18.95
C LEU A 99 6.12 -13.95 20.06
N ILE A 100 5.00 -14.59 19.75
CA ILE A 100 3.96 -14.92 20.70
C ILE A 100 3.97 -16.42 20.89
N GLN A 101 4.20 -16.85 22.12
CA GLN A 101 4.07 -18.26 22.46
C GLN A 101 2.61 -18.55 22.81
N ALA A 102 1.91 -19.19 21.92
CA ALA A 102 0.58 -19.70 22.20
C ALA A 102 0.66 -20.87 23.22
N LYS A 103 -0.26 -20.92 24.16
CA LYS A 103 -0.32 -21.97 25.17
C LYS A 103 -0.92 -23.27 24.63
N VAL A 104 -1.95 -23.16 23.82
CA VAL A 104 -2.62 -24.27 23.13
C VAL A 104 -2.48 -24.13 21.64
N GLU A 105 -3.11 -23.13 21.08
CA GLU A 105 -2.97 -22.68 19.69
C GLU A 105 -3.58 -21.28 19.54
N GLY A 106 -3.18 -20.55 18.48
CA GLY A 106 -3.56 -19.16 18.33
C GLY A 106 -5.06 -18.89 18.37
N LYS A 107 -5.89 -19.79 17.83
CA LYS A 107 -7.36 -19.63 17.87
C LYS A 107 -7.94 -19.78 19.27
N HIS A 108 -7.41 -20.69 20.07
CA HIS A 108 -7.90 -20.93 21.42
C HIS A 108 -7.43 -19.82 22.39
N ASP A 109 -6.24 -19.34 22.22
CA ASP A 109 -5.65 -18.36 23.13
C ASP A 109 -6.14 -16.92 22.87
N LEU A 110 -6.78 -16.67 21.72
CA LEU A 110 -7.37 -15.38 21.34
C LEU A 110 -8.87 -15.24 21.70
N MET A 111 -9.51 -16.30 22.17
CA MET A 111 -10.91 -16.30 22.65
C MET A 111 -10.98 -16.03 24.14
#